data_417765a471c1e669e6b15b904055d9e7
#
_entry.id   417765a471c1e669e6b15b904055d9e7
#
_cell.length_a   1.000
_cell.length_b   1.000
_cell.length_c   1.000
_cell.angle_alpha   90.00
_cell.angle_beta   90.00
_cell.angle_gamma   90.00
#
_symmetry.space_group_name_H-M   'P 1'
#
loop_
_entity.id
_entity.type
_entity.pdbx_description
1 polymer ?
#
loop_
_entity_poly.entity_id
_entity_poly.type
_entity_poly.pdbx_seq_one_letter_code
_entity_poly.pdbx_strand_id
1 'polypeptide(L)' 'MFAEERQQRIAERARADGRVDAAALAAEFAVTTETIRRDLTALERH' A
#
# COMPACT_ATOMS: atom_id res chain seq x y z
N MET A 1 7.15 -9.85 4.46
CA MET A 1 6.00 -9.11 5.02
C MET A 1 4.71 -9.65 4.44
N PHE A 2 3.77 -9.97 5.29
CA PHE A 2 2.49 -10.48 4.83
C PHE A 2 1.60 -9.36 4.33
N ALA A 3 0.63 -9.70 3.48
CA ALA A 3 -0.24 -8.73 2.84
C ALA A 3 -0.98 -7.84 3.86
N GLU A 4 -1.50 -8.43 4.92
CA GLU A 4 -2.24 -7.66 5.92
C GLU A 4 -1.36 -6.61 6.58
N GLU A 5 -0.14 -6.98 6.94
CA GLU A 5 0.81 -6.05 7.54
C GLU A 5 1.16 -4.93 6.57
N ARG A 6 1.41 -5.30 5.31
CA ARG A 6 1.72 -4.32 4.28
C ARG A 6 0.57 -3.34 4.10
N GLN A 7 -0.66 -3.86 4.05
CA GLN A 7 -1.85 -3.02 3.88
C GLN A 7 -2.02 -2.06 5.04
N GLN A 8 -1.74 -2.49 6.27
CA GLN A 8 -1.80 -1.59 7.41
C GLN A 8 -0.79 -0.46 7.28
N ARG A 9 0.42 -0.77 6.84
CA ARG A 9 1.46 0.24 6.66
C ARG A 9 1.10 1.22 5.57
N ILE A 10 0.50 0.73 4.48
CA ILE A 10 0.03 1.58 3.40
C ILE A 10 -1.05 2.54 3.91
N ALA A 11 -1.99 2.02 4.70
CA ALA A 11 -3.06 2.85 5.24
C ALA A 11 -2.51 3.94 6.16
N GLU A 12 -1.53 3.60 6.99
CA GLU A 12 -0.89 4.59 7.87
C GLU A 12 -0.18 5.68 7.05
N ARG A 13 0.51 5.27 5.99
CA ARG A 13 1.20 6.21 5.13
C ARG A 13 0.20 7.14 4.44
N ALA A 14 -0.93 6.59 3.98
CA ALA A 14 -1.96 7.39 3.33
C ALA A 14 -2.54 8.43 4.29
N ARG A 15 -2.76 8.05 5.54
CA ARG A 15 -3.27 8.98 6.54
C ARG A 15 -2.26 10.09 6.85
N ALA A 16 -0.98 9.73 6.92
CA ALA A 16 0.06 10.69 7.25
C ALA A 16 0.32 11.67 6.12
N ASP A 17 0.35 11.17 4.88
CA ASP A 17 0.74 11.97 3.72
C ASP A 17 -0.42 12.55 2.93
N GLY A 18 -1.63 12.05 3.17
CA GLY A 18 -2.83 12.50 2.46
C GLY A 18 -3.00 11.86 1.09
N ARG A 19 -2.02 11.13 0.59
CA ARG A 19 -2.09 10.43 -0.69
C ARG A 19 -0.99 9.37 -0.73
N VAL A 20 -1.09 8.46 -1.70
CA VAL A 20 -0.09 7.42 -1.87
C VAL A 20 0.41 7.39 -3.32
N ASP A 21 1.67 6.99 -3.47
CA ASP A 21 2.30 6.77 -4.76
C ASP A 21 2.60 5.28 -4.86
N ALA A 22 1.87 4.58 -5.73
CA ALA A 22 1.99 3.13 -5.84
C ALA A 22 3.41 2.70 -6.22
N ALA A 23 4.07 3.44 -7.11
CA ALA A 23 5.43 3.09 -7.52
C ALA A 23 6.41 3.23 -6.36
N ALA A 24 6.28 4.30 -5.59
CA ALA A 24 7.16 4.52 -4.43
C ALA A 24 6.93 3.45 -3.37
N LEU A 25 5.68 3.10 -3.11
CA LEU A 25 5.36 2.05 -2.14
C LEU A 25 5.88 0.69 -2.59
N ALA A 26 5.77 0.39 -3.89
CA ALA A 26 6.29 -0.86 -4.43
C ALA A 26 7.78 -0.99 -4.19
N ALA A 27 8.53 0.09 -4.42
CA ALA A 27 9.97 0.10 -4.18
C ALA A 27 10.26 -0.05 -2.68
N GLU A 28 9.51 0.65 -1.85
CA GLU A 28 9.73 0.63 -0.40
C GLU A 28 9.50 -0.77 0.18
N PHE A 29 8.46 -1.45 -0.27
CA PHE A 29 8.10 -2.77 0.24
C PHE A 29 8.69 -3.92 -0.57
N ALA A 30 9.45 -3.62 -1.61
CA ALA A 30 10.09 -4.62 -2.47
C ALA A 30 9.07 -5.56 -3.11
N VAL A 31 7.98 -5.00 -3.59
CA VAL A 31 6.94 -5.73 -4.31
C VAL A 31 6.66 -5.03 -5.63
N THR A 32 5.82 -5.62 -6.46
CA THR A 32 5.46 -5.01 -7.74
C THR A 32 4.40 -3.93 -7.53
N THR A 33 4.31 -3.01 -8.49
CA THR A 33 3.27 -2.00 -8.49
C THR A 33 1.89 -2.63 -8.53
N GLU A 34 1.77 -3.75 -9.25
CA GLU A 34 0.52 -4.50 -9.31
C GLU A 34 0.08 -4.98 -7.93
N THR A 35 1.01 -5.47 -7.13
CA THR A 35 0.72 -5.90 -5.77
C THR A 35 0.20 -4.74 -4.93
N ILE A 36 0.82 -3.56 -5.07
CA ILE A 36 0.37 -2.37 -4.34
C ILE A 36 -1.05 -1.97 -4.78
N ARG A 37 -1.34 -2.03 -6.08
CA ARG A 37 -2.68 -1.70 -6.57
C ARG A 37 -3.73 -2.63 -5.98
N ARG A 38 -3.42 -3.91 -5.86
CA ARG A 38 -4.33 -4.86 -5.22
C ARG A 38 -4.54 -4.54 -3.77
N ASP A 39 -3.47 -4.14 -3.07
CA ASP A 39 -3.57 -3.74 -1.67
C ASP A 39 -4.45 -2.51 -1.52
N LEU A 40 -4.28 -1.53 -2.40
CA LEU A 40 -5.10 -0.32 -2.36
C LEU A 40 -6.56 -0.62 -2.61
N THR A 41 -6.85 -1.52 -3.56
CA THR A 41 -8.22 -1.95 -3.81
C THR A 41 -8.82 -2.62 -2.59
N ALA A 42 -8.05 -3.49 -1.92
CA ALA A 42 -8.50 -4.14 -0.70
C ALA A 42 -8.82 -3.11 0.39
N LEU A 43 -7.99 -2.09 0.54
CA LEU A 43 -8.20 -1.05 1.54
C LEU A 43 -9.44 -0.21 1.23
N GLU A 44 -9.71 0.04 -0.05
CA GLU A 44 -10.89 0.81 -0.44
C GLU A 44 -12.20 0.11 -0.09
N ARG A 45 -12.19 -1.21 0.01
CA ARG A 45 -13.38 -1.99 0.29
C ARG A 45 -13.70 -2.07 1.78
N HIS A 46 -12.83 -1.58 2.60
CA HIS A 46 -13.03 -1.52 4.04
C HIS A 46 -13.34 -0.08 4.49
#